data_2699b8c1dd5b8bcc47ff251cf0c59bc9
#
_entry.id   2699b8c1dd5b8bcc47ff251cf0c59bc9
#
_cell.length_a   1.000
_cell.length_b   1.000
_cell.length_c   1.000
_cell.angle_alpha   90.00
_cell.angle_beta   90.00
_cell.angle_gamma   90.00
#
_symmetry.space_group_name_H-M   'P 1'
#
loop_
_entity.id
_entity.type
_entity.pdbx_description
1 polymer ?
#
loop_
_entity_poly.entity_id
_entity_poly.type
_entity_poly.pdbx_seq_one_letter_code
_entity_poly.pdbx_strand_id
1 'polypeptide(L)'
;LEHKQSRKILYTLANSKNLWEKRISILATFTFIKNNDFVDTIKISEMFLSEEHDLMHKATGWMLREVGKKNEKELTNFLDKHKKKMPRTMLRYSIEKLEEKKRKYYLNTSK
;
A
#
# COMPACT_ATOMS: atom_id res chain seq x y z
N LEU A 1 -12.36 -19.32 -6.54
CA LEU A 1 -12.10 -20.55 -5.86
C LEU A 1 -10.77 -20.50 -5.16
N GLU A 2 -9.75 -20.82 -5.92
CA GLU A 2 -8.40 -20.67 -5.43
C GLU A 2 -8.10 -19.24 -5.05
N HIS A 3 -8.73 -18.29 -5.74
CA HIS A 3 -8.56 -16.88 -5.45
C HIS A 3 -9.03 -16.52 -4.05
N LYS A 4 -10.15 -17.08 -3.61
CA LYS A 4 -10.64 -16.79 -2.28
C LYS A 4 -9.70 -17.31 -1.21
N GLN A 5 -9.17 -18.51 -1.40
CA GLN A 5 -8.25 -19.11 -0.45
C GLN A 5 -6.94 -18.31 -0.41
N SER A 6 -6.42 -17.90 -1.57
CA SER A 6 -5.21 -17.10 -1.64
C SER A 6 -5.39 -15.78 -0.92
N ARG A 7 -6.52 -15.13 -1.10
CA ARG A 7 -6.80 -13.86 -0.45
C ARG A 7 -6.90 -14.01 1.06
N LYS A 8 -7.55 -15.08 1.51
CA LYS A 8 -7.64 -15.34 2.93
C LYS A 8 -6.27 -15.51 3.56
N ILE A 9 -5.38 -16.21 2.88
CA ILE A 9 -4.01 -16.41 3.34
C ILE A 9 -3.29 -15.06 3.48
N LEU A 10 -3.54 -14.13 2.55
CA LEU A 10 -2.92 -12.81 2.63
C LEU A 10 -3.23 -12.11 3.96
N TYR A 11 -4.47 -12.18 4.40
CA TYR A 11 -4.86 -11.53 5.64
C TYR A 11 -4.29 -12.27 6.85
N THR A 12 -4.19 -13.58 6.78
CA THR A 12 -3.53 -14.35 7.83
C THR A 12 -2.07 -13.92 7.97
N LEU A 13 -1.37 -13.80 6.84
CA LEU A 13 0.02 -13.35 6.85
C LEU A 13 0.14 -11.90 7.32
N ALA A 14 -0.79 -11.04 6.92
CA ALA A 14 -0.77 -9.64 7.32
C ALA A 14 -0.95 -9.47 8.83
N ASN A 15 -1.65 -10.39 9.47
CA ASN A 15 -1.86 -10.36 10.91
C ASN A 15 -0.77 -11.07 11.69
N SER A 16 0.20 -11.64 11.02
CA SER A 16 1.31 -12.35 11.66
C SER A 16 2.19 -11.38 12.45
N LYS A 17 2.84 -11.91 13.48
CA LYS A 17 3.86 -11.15 14.20
C LYS A 17 5.23 -11.25 13.53
N ASN A 18 5.34 -12.10 12.52
CA ASN A 18 6.58 -12.30 11.78
C ASN A 18 6.67 -11.24 10.66
N LEU A 19 7.71 -10.43 10.72
CA LEU A 19 7.90 -9.34 9.75
C LEU A 19 7.94 -9.85 8.31
N TRP A 20 8.62 -10.97 8.11
CA TRP A 20 8.75 -11.56 6.77
C TRP A 20 7.40 -11.95 6.20
N GLU A 21 6.53 -12.56 7.04
CA GLU A 21 5.21 -12.95 6.59
C GLU A 21 4.33 -11.74 6.25
N LYS A 22 4.42 -10.69 7.06
CA LYS A 22 3.71 -9.45 6.76
C LYS A 22 4.15 -8.88 5.43
N ARG A 23 5.46 -8.89 5.18
CA ARG A 23 6.00 -8.36 3.94
C ARG A 23 5.51 -9.17 2.74
N ILE A 24 5.48 -10.50 2.87
CA ILE A 24 4.94 -11.35 1.82
C ILE A 24 3.49 -10.99 1.52
N SER A 25 2.68 -10.72 2.55
CA SER A 25 1.27 -10.42 2.35
C SER A 25 1.05 -9.24 1.43
N ILE A 26 1.77 -8.13 1.66
CA ILE A 26 1.56 -6.95 0.84
C ILE A 26 2.18 -7.13 -0.56
N LEU A 27 3.34 -7.73 -0.67
CA LEU A 27 4.00 -7.93 -1.96
C LEU A 27 3.20 -8.88 -2.85
N ALA A 28 2.54 -9.87 -2.26
CA ALA A 28 1.73 -10.82 -3.03
C ALA A 28 0.53 -10.17 -3.70
N THR A 29 0.09 -9.00 -3.24
CA THR A 29 -1.03 -8.31 -3.87
C THR A 29 -0.68 -7.76 -5.25
N PHE A 30 0.60 -7.76 -5.62
CA PHE A 30 1.02 -7.27 -6.93
C PHE A 30 0.31 -7.99 -8.07
N THR A 31 0.08 -9.30 -7.92
CA THR A 31 -0.63 -10.08 -8.93
C THR A 31 -2.03 -9.53 -9.17
N PHE A 32 -2.73 -9.16 -8.09
CA PHE A 32 -4.07 -8.60 -8.22
C PHE A 32 -4.03 -7.19 -8.82
N ILE A 33 -3.02 -6.41 -8.47
CA ILE A 33 -2.85 -5.06 -9.04
C ILE A 33 -2.72 -5.14 -10.55
N LYS A 34 -1.95 -6.10 -11.05
CA LYS A 34 -1.77 -6.29 -12.49
C LYS A 34 -3.09 -6.53 -13.20
N ASN A 35 -4.05 -7.12 -12.50
CA ASN A 35 -5.37 -7.41 -13.04
C ASN A 35 -6.40 -6.34 -12.68
N ASN A 36 -5.93 -5.18 -12.27
CA ASN A 36 -6.77 -4.03 -11.90
C ASN A 36 -7.70 -4.31 -10.72
N ASP A 37 -7.27 -5.17 -9.82
CA ASP A 37 -7.98 -5.47 -8.59
C ASP A 37 -7.16 -4.94 -7.43
N PHE A 38 -7.63 -3.85 -6.80
CA PHE A 38 -6.87 -3.11 -5.79
C PHE A 38 -7.38 -3.30 -4.38
N VAL A 39 -8.43 -4.09 -4.20
CA VAL A 39 -9.13 -4.20 -2.90
C VAL A 39 -8.20 -4.67 -1.80
N ASP A 40 -7.47 -5.77 -2.06
CA ASP A 40 -6.63 -6.35 -1.02
C ASP A 40 -5.42 -5.48 -0.72
N THR A 41 -4.83 -4.86 -1.75
CA THR A 41 -3.72 -3.95 -1.54
C THR A 41 -4.14 -2.79 -0.63
N ILE A 42 -5.30 -2.21 -0.91
CA ILE A 42 -5.80 -1.08 -0.11
C ILE A 42 -6.06 -1.51 1.33
N LYS A 43 -6.76 -2.63 1.53
CA LYS A 43 -7.09 -3.09 2.87
C LYS A 43 -5.86 -3.45 3.69
N ILE A 44 -4.91 -4.15 3.08
CA ILE A 44 -3.69 -4.55 3.79
C ILE A 44 -2.83 -3.33 4.08
N SER A 45 -2.77 -2.38 3.14
CA SER A 45 -2.05 -1.14 3.37
C SER A 45 -2.62 -0.38 4.57
N GLU A 46 -3.94 -0.39 4.72
CA GLU A 46 -4.57 0.25 5.87
C GLU A 46 -4.15 -0.43 7.18
N MET A 47 -4.00 -1.76 7.15
CA MET A 47 -3.52 -2.49 8.33
C MET A 47 -2.09 -2.08 8.70
N PHE A 48 -1.28 -1.71 7.73
CA PHE A 48 0.13 -1.40 7.96
C PHE A 48 0.42 0.07 8.22
N LEU A 49 -0.60 0.91 8.31
CA LEU A 49 -0.40 2.32 8.66
C LEU A 49 0.25 2.48 10.04
N SER A 50 -0.03 1.58 10.96
CA SER A 50 0.53 1.61 12.30
C SER A 50 1.79 0.78 12.46
N GLU A 51 2.26 0.15 11.40
CA GLU A 51 3.49 -0.63 11.44
C GLU A 51 4.68 0.29 11.61
N GLU A 52 5.64 -0.10 12.45
CA GLU A 52 6.78 0.75 12.76
C GLU A 52 8.03 0.43 11.95
N HIS A 53 8.08 -0.76 11.34
CA HIS A 53 9.30 -1.20 10.67
C HIS A 53 9.43 -0.58 9.28
N ASP A 54 10.60 0.01 9.01
CA ASP A 54 10.84 0.74 7.78
C ASP A 54 10.71 -0.13 6.53
N LEU A 55 11.12 -1.40 6.59
CA LEU A 55 10.97 -2.30 5.45
C LEU A 55 9.50 -2.48 5.07
N MET A 56 8.60 -2.46 6.06
CA MET A 56 7.18 -2.56 5.79
C MET A 56 6.64 -1.29 5.15
N HIS A 57 7.16 -0.15 5.57
CA HIS A 57 6.78 1.13 4.95
C HIS A 57 7.16 1.16 3.48
N LYS A 58 8.37 0.67 3.17
CA LYS A 58 8.85 0.64 1.78
C LYS A 58 8.02 -0.30 0.93
N ALA A 59 7.77 -1.52 1.43
CA ALA A 59 7.00 -2.51 0.67
C ALA A 59 5.57 -2.03 0.43
N THR A 60 4.93 -1.48 1.45
CA THR A 60 3.56 -1.00 1.35
C THR A 60 3.49 0.19 0.38
N GLY A 61 4.42 1.13 0.52
CA GLY A 61 4.47 2.28 -0.37
C GLY A 61 4.68 1.87 -1.82
N TRP A 62 5.55 0.87 -2.05
CA TRP A 62 5.79 0.36 -3.38
C TRP A 62 4.50 -0.20 -4.00
N MET A 63 3.76 -1.00 -3.24
CA MET A 63 2.52 -1.58 -3.77
C MET A 63 1.46 -0.51 -4.03
N LEU A 64 1.36 0.50 -3.16
CA LEU A 64 0.46 1.62 -3.41
C LEU A 64 0.87 2.38 -4.67
N ARG A 65 2.17 2.55 -4.91
CA ARG A 65 2.65 3.16 -6.14
C ARG A 65 2.21 2.37 -7.37
N GLU A 66 2.28 1.03 -7.29
CA GLU A 66 1.84 0.18 -8.39
C GLU A 66 0.34 0.33 -8.64
N VAL A 67 -0.45 0.48 -7.58
CA VAL A 67 -1.87 0.79 -7.72
C VAL A 67 -2.05 2.09 -8.49
N GLY A 68 -1.30 3.12 -8.11
CA GLY A 68 -1.39 4.43 -8.75
C GLY A 68 -1.01 4.39 -10.23
N LYS A 69 -0.07 3.53 -10.60
CA LYS A 69 0.32 3.37 -12.00
C LYS A 69 -0.80 2.77 -12.84
N LYS A 70 -1.64 1.94 -12.22
CA LYS A 70 -2.78 1.33 -12.91
C LYS A 70 -4.01 2.23 -12.85
N ASN A 71 -4.22 2.88 -11.72
CA ASN A 71 -5.39 3.73 -11.50
C ASN A 71 -5.04 4.79 -10.47
N GLU A 72 -4.66 5.97 -10.96
CA GLU A 72 -4.19 7.04 -10.07
C GLU A 72 -5.26 7.45 -9.06
N LYS A 73 -6.53 7.41 -9.45
CA LYS A 73 -7.61 7.81 -8.56
C LYS A 73 -7.70 6.90 -7.33
N GLU A 74 -7.45 5.60 -7.50
CA GLU A 74 -7.43 4.68 -6.37
C GLU A 74 -6.34 5.08 -5.37
N LEU A 75 -5.17 5.43 -5.88
CA LEU A 75 -4.08 5.88 -5.01
C LEU A 75 -4.42 7.18 -4.31
N THR A 76 -4.92 8.18 -5.06
CA THR A 76 -5.20 9.47 -4.44
C THR A 76 -6.34 9.39 -3.43
N ASN A 77 -7.33 8.52 -3.66
CA ASN A 77 -8.37 8.30 -2.66
C ASN A 77 -7.77 7.77 -1.35
N PHE A 78 -6.84 6.82 -1.47
CA PHE A 78 -6.16 6.29 -0.29
C PHE A 78 -5.36 7.40 0.41
N LEU A 79 -4.60 8.16 -0.35
CA LEU A 79 -3.77 9.23 0.20
C LEU A 79 -4.62 10.29 0.90
N ASP A 80 -5.70 10.71 0.28
CA ASP A 80 -6.57 11.74 0.86
C ASP A 80 -7.16 11.28 2.18
N LYS A 81 -7.46 10.00 2.28
CA LYS A 81 -8.05 9.43 3.47
C LYS A 81 -7.03 9.24 4.59
N HIS A 82 -5.79 8.89 4.25
CA HIS A 82 -4.82 8.41 5.23
C HIS A 82 -3.52 9.22 5.34
N LYS A 83 -3.34 10.25 4.53
CA LYS A 83 -2.04 10.94 4.44
C LYS A 83 -1.47 11.40 5.77
N LYS A 84 -2.33 11.78 6.70
CA LYS A 84 -1.87 12.27 8.00
C LYS A 84 -1.38 11.14 8.91
N LYS A 85 -1.80 9.92 8.64
CA LYS A 85 -1.42 8.74 9.43
C LYS A 85 -0.32 7.93 8.77
N MET A 86 -0.04 8.19 7.51
CA MET A 86 0.95 7.41 6.77
C MET A 86 2.36 7.67 7.28
N PRO A 87 3.13 6.62 7.55
CA PRO A 87 4.56 6.81 7.79
C PRO A 87 5.19 7.53 6.59
N ARG A 88 6.15 8.40 6.87
CA ARG A 88 6.74 9.25 5.84
C ARG A 88 7.33 8.45 4.69
N THR A 89 8.05 7.39 4.99
CA THR A 89 8.65 6.54 3.97
C THR A 89 7.57 5.92 3.08
N MET A 90 6.48 5.44 3.68
CA MET A 90 5.38 4.86 2.93
C MET A 90 4.78 5.89 1.96
N LEU A 91 4.54 7.10 2.45
CA LEU A 91 4.00 8.16 1.62
C LEU A 91 4.93 8.49 0.46
N ARG A 92 6.22 8.67 0.74
CA ARG A 92 7.19 9.05 -0.30
C ARG A 92 7.28 7.99 -1.39
N TYR A 93 7.28 6.72 -1.03
CA TYR A 93 7.33 5.65 -2.01
C TYR A 93 6.07 5.62 -2.86
N SER A 94 4.90 5.80 -2.22
CA SER A 94 3.63 5.66 -2.92
C SER A 94 3.41 6.74 -3.98
N ILE A 95 3.93 7.96 -3.75
CA ILE A 95 3.69 9.11 -4.63
C ILE A 95 4.79 9.32 -5.68
N GLU A 96 5.80 8.47 -5.68
CA GLU A 96 7.00 8.69 -6.51
C GLU A 96 6.69 8.91 -7.99
N LYS A 97 5.67 8.25 -8.52
CA LYS A 97 5.32 8.34 -9.93
C LYS A 97 4.23 9.36 -10.26
N LEU A 98 3.74 10.08 -9.25
CA LEU A 98 2.80 11.16 -9.51
C LEU A 98 3.53 12.35 -10.12
N GLU A 99 2.79 13.19 -10.85
CA GLU A 99 3.41 14.40 -11.36
C GLU A 99 3.88 15.27 -10.18
N GLU A 100 4.87 16.11 -10.45
CA GLU A 100 5.57 16.86 -9.42
C GLU A 100 4.64 17.71 -8.56
N LYS A 101 3.65 18.34 -9.16
CA LYS A 101 2.73 19.21 -8.44
C LYS A 101 1.92 18.42 -7.40
N LYS A 102 1.41 17.26 -7.79
CA LYS A 102 0.66 16.41 -6.88
C LYS A 102 1.56 15.84 -5.80
N ARG A 103 2.77 15.47 -6.17
CA ARG A 103 3.72 14.91 -5.23
C ARG A 103 4.05 15.94 -4.14
N LYS A 104 4.30 17.18 -4.53
CA LYS A 104 4.57 18.25 -3.57
C LYS A 104 3.38 18.52 -2.67
N TYR A 105 2.18 18.48 -3.24
CA TYR A 105 0.97 18.66 -2.45
C TYR A 105 0.91 17.66 -1.29
N TYR A 106 1.09 16.36 -1.60
CA TYR A 106 1.01 15.33 -0.57
C TYR A 106 2.15 15.42 0.43
N LEU A 107 3.35 15.75 -0.03
CA LEU A 107 4.49 15.92 0.88
C LEU A 107 4.26 17.05 1.87
N ASN A 108 3.62 18.13 1.43
CA ASN A 108 3.41 19.29 2.29
C ASN A 108 2.21 19.14 3.22
N THR A 109 1.15 18.50 2.76
CA THR A 109 -0.09 18.41 3.55
C THR A 109 -0.12 17.22 4.50
N SER A 110 0.86 16.34 4.42
CA SER A 110 0.91 15.14 5.27
C SER A 110 1.56 15.41 6.64
N LYS A 111 2.04 16.61 6.88
CA LYS A 111 2.69 16.95 8.16
C LYS A 111 1.68 17.19 9.29
#